data_d459f535e5e1f7eebe4de821477c071d
#
_entry.id   d459f535e5e1f7eebe4de821477c071d
#
_cell.length_a   1.000
_cell.length_b   1.000
_cell.length_c   1.000
_cell.angle_alpha   90.00
_cell.angle_beta   90.00
_cell.angle_gamma   90.00
#
_symmetry.space_group_name_H-M   'P 1'
#
loop_
_entity.id
_entity.type
_entity.pdbx_description
1 polymer ?
#
loop_
_entity_poly.entity_id
_entity_poly.type
_entity_poly.pdbx_seq_one_letter_code
_entity_poly.pdbx_strand_id
1 'polypeptide(L)'
;MSFNFSTMAVISSYKISQIYKNEYSSWLDDKNLNAAKRKEYLRRNPDAIKDYDLQRVNILLNTVEMMDKSLKENSNKIDIAFETATNLGLGYAAIGGAGLGFLITKLKPIKKIIEKFAEKTPKSKNIILMSISIVSGVLGVLAAYPAYNFLSKIESKIHRKRKFDTIEKELQDPKIFVVLDDEQKKIFNKNLPELDKALIKNNPNKNIKKEITSLKNIYNETLFYDKEQSKFKDKYKENTSLYEKKLSEKDIKNAKKDQVLLTHMMKEINTKSQSYTEKMERISDNLITFSFALGSLFTLGYERLAKKMNLKSSSLPAGLGVSLLVASTFFANWAQRRAAHVGRFKAIEELKTNPEQLIYISSKKTSSIEDEDIKLEKKHRTNTLKFLKDFFKHNKEYKNWKVTPNYTGKDISKAMENIEISPEQIKDGKRLQKNLFKTLYKVDKNSQKYSSEIDVLSESIKYPITLILGTIGSVWGLKHLANLRNANASKEILKHSAKYIGIISLFTIPTLFVNSYFAKTQKMGARISDMETMKDLEDYRFFADYS
;
A
#
# COMPACT_ATOMS: atom_id res chain seq x y z
N MET A 1 -3.69 33.25 -6.71
CA MET A 1 -4.58 32.14 -7.15
C MET A 1 -4.22 30.76 -6.60
N SER A 2 -3.00 30.49 -6.13
CA SER A 2 -2.58 29.17 -5.60
C SER A 2 -3.16 28.81 -4.22
N PHE A 3 -3.54 29.78 -3.40
CA PHE A 3 -4.11 29.54 -2.05
C PHE A 3 -5.49 28.88 -2.08
N ASN A 4 -6.29 29.13 -3.12
CA ASN A 4 -7.62 28.51 -3.28
C ASN A 4 -7.54 27.01 -3.67
N PHE A 5 -6.48 26.59 -4.34
CA PHE A 5 -6.35 25.21 -4.80
C PHE A 5 -6.09 24.24 -3.64
N SER A 6 -5.18 24.58 -2.71
CA SER A 6 -4.87 23.73 -1.56
C SER A 6 -6.02 23.64 -0.56
N THR A 7 -6.75 24.75 -0.33
CA THR A 7 -7.90 24.75 0.56
C THR A 7 -9.09 24.00 -0.04
N MET A 8 -9.34 24.14 -1.34
CA MET A 8 -10.35 23.33 -2.05
C MET A 8 -9.99 21.84 -2.07
N ALA A 9 -8.72 21.50 -2.22
CA ALA A 9 -8.25 20.14 -2.19
C ALA A 9 -8.42 19.48 -0.82
N VAL A 10 -8.13 20.19 0.28
CA VAL A 10 -8.40 19.73 1.67
C VAL A 10 -9.89 19.51 1.89
N ILE A 11 -10.71 20.47 1.47
CA ILE A 11 -12.16 20.39 1.63
C ILE A 11 -12.74 19.26 0.77
N SER A 12 -12.25 19.06 -0.46
CA SER A 12 -12.70 17.96 -1.31
C SER A 12 -12.25 16.61 -0.78
N SER A 13 -11.02 16.44 -0.33
CA SER A 13 -10.57 15.17 0.28
C SER A 13 -11.31 14.86 1.58
N TYR A 14 -11.62 15.89 2.40
CA TYR A 14 -12.46 15.73 3.58
C TYR A 14 -13.90 15.34 3.23
N LYS A 15 -14.53 16.04 2.28
CA LYS A 15 -15.87 15.71 1.82
C LYS A 15 -15.94 14.31 1.20
N ILE A 16 -14.98 13.96 0.35
CA ILE A 16 -14.87 12.62 -0.25
C ILE A 16 -14.73 11.57 0.86
N SER A 17 -13.86 11.79 1.86
CA SER A 17 -13.69 10.82 2.94
C SER A 17 -14.93 10.66 3.83
N GLN A 18 -15.75 11.69 3.98
CA GLN A 18 -16.98 11.63 4.79
C GLN A 18 -18.16 11.06 3.98
N ILE A 19 -18.35 11.50 2.75
CA ILE A 19 -19.45 11.04 1.89
C ILE A 19 -19.32 9.53 1.61
N TYR A 20 -18.14 9.10 1.19
CA TYR A 20 -17.92 7.69 0.81
C TYR A 20 -17.66 6.75 1.99
N LYS A 21 -17.35 7.27 3.17
CA LYS A 21 -17.10 6.41 4.35
C LYS A 21 -18.32 5.59 4.73
N ASN A 22 -19.49 6.18 4.74
CA ASN A 22 -20.73 5.51 5.08
C ASN A 22 -21.14 4.56 3.96
N GLU A 23 -21.04 5.00 2.70
CA GLU A 23 -21.32 4.17 1.53
C GLU A 23 -20.39 2.95 1.46
N TYR A 24 -19.08 3.14 1.66
CA TYR A 24 -18.14 2.03 1.71
C TYR A 24 -18.43 1.07 2.87
N SER A 25 -18.79 1.57 4.05
CA SER A 25 -19.10 0.72 5.20
C SER A 25 -20.36 -0.11 4.94
N SER A 26 -21.42 0.50 4.43
CA SER A 26 -22.67 -0.20 4.05
C SER A 26 -22.39 -1.26 2.98
N TRP A 27 -21.70 -0.89 1.91
CA TRP A 27 -21.31 -1.83 0.86
C TRP A 27 -20.52 -3.02 1.40
N LEU A 28 -19.55 -2.77 2.30
CA LEU A 28 -18.74 -3.83 2.90
C LEU A 28 -19.55 -4.75 3.80
N ASP A 29 -20.48 -4.18 4.58
CA ASP A 29 -21.33 -4.95 5.49
C ASP A 29 -22.31 -5.83 4.69
N ASP A 30 -22.93 -5.33 3.62
CA ASP A 30 -23.77 -6.12 2.71
C ASP A 30 -22.99 -7.28 2.08
N LYS A 31 -21.76 -7.02 1.62
CA LYS A 31 -20.92 -8.09 1.04
C LYS A 31 -20.49 -9.13 2.07
N ASN A 32 -20.23 -8.71 3.31
CA ASN A 32 -19.89 -9.63 4.41
C ASN A 32 -21.10 -10.47 4.81
N LEU A 33 -22.29 -9.87 4.88
CA LEU A 33 -23.54 -10.58 5.15
C LEU A 33 -23.81 -11.63 4.07
N ASN A 34 -23.70 -11.25 2.79
CA ASN A 34 -23.89 -12.17 1.67
C ASN A 34 -22.88 -13.33 1.67
N ALA A 35 -21.62 -13.07 2.03
CA ALA A 35 -20.61 -14.11 2.18
C ALA A 35 -20.92 -15.05 3.35
N ALA A 36 -21.38 -14.50 4.48
CA ALA A 36 -21.78 -15.27 5.65
C ALA A 36 -23.03 -16.12 5.37
N LYS A 37 -24.02 -15.59 4.64
CA LYS A 37 -25.21 -16.36 4.20
C LYS A 37 -24.81 -17.54 3.32
N ARG A 38 -23.88 -17.36 2.37
CA ARG A 38 -23.37 -18.48 1.54
C ARG A 38 -22.66 -19.53 2.38
N LYS A 39 -21.80 -19.12 3.29
CA LYS A 39 -21.09 -20.02 4.20
C LYS A 39 -22.08 -20.84 5.04
N GLU A 40 -23.10 -20.19 5.61
CA GLU A 40 -24.11 -20.87 6.41
C GLU A 40 -24.98 -21.82 5.58
N TYR A 41 -25.37 -21.40 4.36
CA TYR A 41 -26.09 -22.27 3.43
C TYR A 41 -25.29 -23.55 3.13
N LEU A 42 -24.00 -23.43 2.82
CA LEU A 42 -23.13 -24.58 2.52
C LEU A 42 -22.91 -25.47 3.75
N ARG A 43 -22.81 -24.87 4.94
CA ARG A 43 -22.73 -25.63 6.19
C ARG A 43 -23.99 -26.49 6.43
N ARG A 44 -25.16 -25.97 6.10
CA ARG A 44 -26.43 -26.70 6.20
C ARG A 44 -26.65 -27.71 5.07
N ASN A 45 -26.01 -27.49 3.92
CA ASN A 45 -26.17 -28.29 2.70
C ASN A 45 -24.78 -28.69 2.14
N PRO A 46 -24.04 -29.58 2.80
CA PRO A 46 -22.68 -29.95 2.36
C PRO A 46 -22.66 -30.59 0.97
N ASP A 47 -23.73 -31.29 0.58
CA ASP A 47 -23.82 -31.90 -0.75
C ASP A 47 -24.03 -30.88 -1.89
N ALA A 48 -24.28 -29.60 -1.56
CA ALA A 48 -24.32 -28.53 -2.55
C ALA A 48 -22.94 -28.15 -3.09
N ILE A 49 -21.87 -28.56 -2.40
CA ILE A 49 -20.49 -28.31 -2.79
C ILE A 49 -20.09 -29.34 -3.85
N LYS A 50 -19.77 -28.85 -5.05
CA LYS A 50 -19.25 -29.69 -6.13
C LYS A 50 -17.74 -29.65 -6.15
N ASP A 51 -17.10 -30.81 -6.27
CA ASP A 51 -15.65 -30.92 -6.39
C ASP A 51 -15.08 -30.06 -7.53
N TYR A 52 -15.78 -30.00 -8.65
CA TYR A 52 -15.46 -29.11 -9.77
C TYR A 52 -15.36 -27.64 -9.36
N ASP A 53 -16.28 -27.12 -8.55
CA ASP A 53 -16.27 -25.73 -8.13
C ASP A 53 -15.13 -25.46 -7.11
N LEU A 54 -14.82 -26.44 -6.25
CA LEU A 54 -13.66 -26.35 -5.35
C LEU A 54 -12.34 -26.33 -6.10
N GLN A 55 -12.20 -27.17 -7.14
CA GLN A 55 -10.98 -27.15 -7.96
C GLN A 55 -10.78 -25.80 -8.64
N ARG A 56 -11.82 -25.21 -9.19
CA ARG A 56 -11.74 -23.85 -9.78
C ARG A 56 -11.26 -22.81 -8.78
N VAL A 57 -11.80 -22.85 -7.57
CA VAL A 57 -11.36 -21.96 -6.48
C VAL A 57 -9.87 -22.16 -6.20
N ASN A 58 -9.45 -23.40 -6.05
CA ASN A 58 -8.06 -23.73 -5.76
C ASN A 58 -7.10 -23.34 -6.89
N ILE A 59 -7.48 -23.53 -8.16
CA ILE A 59 -6.69 -23.09 -9.32
C ILE A 59 -6.46 -21.59 -9.27
N LEU A 60 -7.51 -20.80 -9.04
CA LEU A 60 -7.39 -19.34 -8.98
C LEU A 60 -6.59 -18.87 -7.76
N LEU A 61 -6.81 -19.46 -6.59
CA LEU A 61 -6.04 -19.11 -5.38
C LEU A 61 -4.54 -19.44 -5.57
N ASN A 62 -4.22 -20.59 -6.13
CA ASN A 62 -2.83 -20.97 -6.43
C ASN A 62 -2.22 -20.03 -7.47
N THR A 63 -2.97 -19.61 -8.47
CA THR A 63 -2.52 -18.67 -9.50
C THR A 63 -2.21 -17.29 -8.88
N VAL A 64 -3.10 -16.75 -8.03
CA VAL A 64 -2.86 -15.48 -7.33
C VAL A 64 -1.69 -15.61 -6.36
N GLU A 65 -1.55 -16.75 -5.69
CA GLU A 65 -0.39 -17.06 -4.86
C GLU A 65 0.92 -17.03 -5.65
N MET A 66 0.97 -17.70 -6.82
CA MET A 66 2.13 -17.65 -7.70
C MET A 66 2.47 -16.21 -8.12
N MET A 67 1.45 -15.42 -8.49
CA MET A 67 1.65 -14.02 -8.83
C MET A 67 2.23 -13.23 -7.66
N ASP A 68 1.71 -13.40 -6.45
CA ASP A 68 2.22 -12.69 -5.27
C ASP A 68 3.64 -13.14 -4.88
N LYS A 69 3.98 -14.40 -5.08
CA LYS A 69 5.34 -14.91 -4.85
C LYS A 69 6.34 -14.44 -5.93
N SER A 70 5.91 -14.28 -7.17
CA SER A 70 6.75 -13.81 -8.28
C SER A 70 7.00 -12.30 -8.25
N LEU A 71 6.13 -11.52 -7.63
CA LEU A 71 6.34 -10.09 -7.33
C LEU A 71 7.49 -9.88 -6.32
N LYS A 72 8.59 -10.55 -6.55
CA LYS A 72 9.74 -10.78 -5.66
C LYS A 72 10.43 -9.54 -5.09
N GLU A 73 11.24 -9.87 -4.10
CA GLU A 73 12.19 -9.10 -3.28
C GLU A 73 12.88 -7.92 -3.98
N ASN A 74 13.16 -8.01 -5.28
CA ASN A 74 13.81 -6.94 -6.03
C ASN A 74 12.91 -5.71 -6.22
N SER A 75 11.58 -5.90 -6.39
CA SER A 75 10.65 -4.76 -6.43
C SER A 75 10.61 -4.05 -5.09
N ASN A 76 10.44 -4.80 -3.99
CA ASN A 76 10.38 -4.20 -2.67
C ASN A 76 11.63 -3.38 -2.31
N LYS A 77 12.82 -3.83 -2.72
CA LYS A 77 14.07 -3.09 -2.46
C LYS A 77 14.12 -1.79 -3.26
N ILE A 78 13.74 -1.85 -4.52
CA ILE A 78 13.70 -0.68 -5.41
C ILE A 78 12.63 0.30 -4.89
N ASP A 79 11.43 -0.20 -4.58
CA ASP A 79 10.32 0.62 -4.08
C ASP A 79 10.68 1.30 -2.75
N ILE A 80 11.26 0.56 -1.79
CA ILE A 80 11.75 1.14 -0.52
C ILE A 80 12.81 2.20 -0.78
N ALA A 81 13.73 1.96 -1.71
CA ALA A 81 14.77 2.93 -2.05
C ALA A 81 14.17 4.19 -2.68
N PHE A 82 13.23 4.05 -3.63
CA PHE A 82 12.56 5.17 -4.26
C PHE A 82 11.70 5.97 -3.27
N GLU A 83 10.89 5.33 -2.44
CA GLU A 83 10.09 6.00 -1.41
C GLU A 83 10.97 6.70 -0.38
N THR A 84 12.04 6.04 0.07
CA THR A 84 12.98 6.66 1.02
C THR A 84 13.67 7.87 0.41
N ALA A 85 14.16 7.76 -0.83
CA ALA A 85 14.75 8.88 -1.55
C ALA A 85 13.77 10.03 -1.75
N THR A 86 12.52 9.70 -2.06
CA THR A 86 11.45 10.69 -2.27
C THR A 86 11.08 11.41 -0.99
N ASN A 87 10.87 10.67 0.09
CA ASN A 87 10.52 11.24 1.39
C ASN A 87 11.65 12.11 1.95
N LEU A 88 12.90 11.66 1.83
CA LEU A 88 14.06 12.46 2.20
C LEU A 88 14.21 13.69 1.29
N GLY A 89 14.00 13.53 -0.02
CA GLY A 89 14.05 14.61 -0.99
C GLY A 89 13.05 15.73 -0.70
N LEU A 90 11.81 15.38 -0.34
CA LEU A 90 10.81 16.36 0.09
C LEU A 90 11.20 17.05 1.41
N GLY A 91 11.79 16.30 2.36
CA GLY A 91 12.32 16.86 3.59
C GLY A 91 13.43 17.88 3.32
N TYR A 92 14.38 17.54 2.47
CA TYR A 92 15.45 18.47 2.07
C TYR A 92 14.95 19.68 1.28
N ALA A 93 13.97 19.50 0.41
CA ALA A 93 13.34 20.61 -0.34
C ALA A 93 12.64 21.60 0.61
N ALA A 94 12.02 21.12 1.66
CA ALA A 94 11.41 21.96 2.69
C ALA A 94 12.44 22.72 3.51
N ILE A 95 13.49 22.04 3.99
CA ILE A 95 14.58 22.67 4.75
C ILE A 95 15.30 23.70 3.87
N GLY A 96 15.60 23.35 2.62
CA GLY A 96 16.23 24.26 1.65
C GLY A 96 15.35 25.46 1.34
N GLY A 97 14.05 25.26 1.13
CA GLY A 97 13.08 26.33 0.95
C GLY A 97 12.99 27.25 2.15
N ALA A 98 12.90 26.72 3.36
CA ALA A 98 12.90 27.50 4.60
C ALA A 98 14.19 28.30 4.79
N GLY A 99 15.36 27.71 4.48
CA GLY A 99 16.67 28.36 4.49
C GLY A 99 16.73 29.53 3.49
N LEU A 100 16.26 29.33 2.26
CA LEU A 100 16.15 30.39 1.25
C LEU A 100 15.21 31.50 1.73
N GLY A 101 14.07 31.17 2.30
CA GLY A 101 13.15 32.15 2.90
C GLY A 101 13.85 32.99 3.97
N PHE A 102 14.63 32.37 4.84
CA PHE A 102 15.41 33.09 5.84
C PHE A 102 16.46 34.00 5.21
N LEU A 103 17.16 33.57 4.15
CA LEU A 103 18.12 34.40 3.42
C LEU A 103 17.43 35.59 2.74
N ILE A 104 16.25 35.39 2.16
CA ILE A 104 15.43 36.46 1.55
C ILE A 104 15.10 37.56 2.57
N THR A 105 14.86 37.21 3.82
CA THR A 105 14.59 38.20 4.88
C THR A 105 15.78 39.11 5.18
N LYS A 106 17.00 38.75 4.78
CA LYS A 106 18.20 39.56 4.94
C LYS A 106 18.43 40.56 3.79
N LEU A 107 17.66 40.44 2.69
CA LEU A 107 17.72 41.40 1.59
C LEU A 107 17.23 42.77 2.05
N LYS A 108 17.98 43.82 1.70
CA LYS A 108 17.76 45.21 2.15
C LYS A 108 16.28 45.66 2.07
N PRO A 109 15.53 45.45 0.95
CA PRO A 109 14.13 45.91 0.86
C PRO A 109 13.21 45.16 1.85
N ILE A 110 13.38 43.84 1.97
CA ILE A 110 12.53 43.01 2.85
C ILE A 110 12.87 43.24 4.32
N LYS A 111 14.17 43.40 4.63
CA LYS A 111 14.63 43.73 5.97
C LYS A 111 14.01 45.04 6.46
N LYS A 112 13.97 46.12 5.61
CA LYS A 112 13.30 47.41 5.95
C LYS A 112 11.82 47.23 6.23
N ILE A 113 11.11 46.41 5.46
CA ILE A 113 9.69 46.13 5.69
C ILE A 113 9.48 45.42 7.04
N ILE A 114 10.30 44.40 7.32
CA ILE A 114 10.23 43.68 8.60
C ILE A 114 10.55 44.57 9.79
N GLU A 115 11.55 45.46 9.68
CA GLU A 115 11.92 46.41 10.71
C GLU A 115 10.79 47.43 10.97
N LYS A 116 10.17 47.99 9.92
CA LYS A 116 9.01 48.90 10.03
C LYS A 116 7.81 48.26 10.74
N PHE A 117 7.56 46.95 10.51
CA PHE A 117 6.53 46.24 11.26
C PHE A 117 6.96 45.92 12.70
N ALA A 118 8.26 45.69 12.94
CA ALA A 118 8.79 45.39 14.25
C ALA A 118 8.83 46.62 15.18
N GLU A 119 8.95 47.83 14.62
CA GLU A 119 8.85 49.09 15.40
C GLU A 119 7.53 49.22 16.11
N LYS A 120 6.42 48.80 15.49
CA LYS A 120 5.09 48.83 16.10
C LYS A 120 4.87 47.72 17.15
N THR A 121 5.48 46.55 16.97
CA THR A 121 5.37 45.39 17.86
C THR A 121 6.63 44.55 17.84
N PRO A 122 7.53 44.64 18.84
CA PRO A 122 8.82 43.93 18.84
C PRO A 122 8.71 42.39 18.71
N LYS A 123 7.61 41.82 19.20
CA LYS A 123 7.32 40.37 19.05
C LYS A 123 6.96 39.96 17.61
N SER A 124 6.48 40.91 16.78
CA SER A 124 6.07 40.61 15.39
C SER A 124 7.24 40.27 14.48
N LYS A 125 8.46 40.77 14.74
CA LYS A 125 9.65 40.48 13.96
C LYS A 125 9.91 38.98 13.83
N ASN A 126 9.92 38.27 14.94
CA ASN A 126 10.17 36.83 14.96
C ASN A 126 9.04 36.03 14.28
N ILE A 127 7.79 36.50 14.46
CA ILE A 127 6.61 35.89 13.84
C ILE A 127 6.71 36.03 12.30
N ILE A 128 7.04 37.22 11.80
CA ILE A 128 7.19 37.47 10.36
C ILE A 128 8.34 36.64 9.78
N LEU A 129 9.50 36.61 10.43
CA LEU A 129 10.64 35.79 10.01
C LEU A 129 10.29 34.30 9.94
N MET A 130 9.59 33.79 10.96
CA MET A 130 9.09 32.41 10.98
C MET A 130 8.08 32.14 9.87
N SER A 131 7.14 33.05 9.68
CA SER A 131 6.11 32.91 8.64
C SER A 131 6.72 32.86 7.24
N ILE A 132 7.71 33.72 6.94
CA ILE A 132 8.41 33.72 5.66
C ILE A 132 9.17 32.38 5.47
N SER A 133 9.89 31.92 6.49
CA SER A 133 10.61 30.63 6.41
C SER A 133 9.65 29.45 6.21
N ILE A 134 8.51 29.44 6.90
CA ILE A 134 7.48 28.41 6.74
C ILE A 134 6.91 28.42 5.32
N VAL A 135 6.49 29.59 4.83
CA VAL A 135 5.91 29.73 3.47
C VAL A 135 6.94 29.30 2.43
N SER A 136 8.20 29.71 2.59
CA SER A 136 9.27 29.31 1.67
C SER A 136 9.58 27.81 1.76
N GLY A 137 9.49 27.19 2.91
CA GLY A 137 9.59 25.74 3.09
C GLY A 137 8.47 25.00 2.34
N VAL A 138 7.23 25.49 2.45
CA VAL A 138 6.09 24.96 1.70
C VAL A 138 6.31 25.11 0.19
N LEU A 139 6.79 26.27 -0.27
CA LEU A 139 7.11 26.49 -1.67
C LEU A 139 8.23 25.56 -2.17
N GLY A 140 9.23 25.27 -1.33
CA GLY A 140 10.28 24.28 -1.61
C GLY A 140 9.71 22.88 -1.85
N VAL A 141 8.79 22.43 -1.01
CA VAL A 141 8.07 21.14 -1.20
C VAL A 141 7.26 21.14 -2.49
N LEU A 142 6.49 22.21 -2.73
CA LEU A 142 5.68 22.33 -3.95
C LEU A 142 6.55 22.34 -5.22
N ALA A 143 7.74 22.95 -5.18
CA ALA A 143 8.69 22.94 -6.29
C ALA A 143 9.30 21.53 -6.52
N ALA A 144 9.48 20.73 -5.47
CA ALA A 144 9.95 19.35 -5.57
C ALA A 144 8.86 18.35 -6.03
N TYR A 145 7.61 18.75 -5.98
CA TYR A 145 6.46 17.91 -6.25
C TYR A 145 6.41 17.26 -7.65
N PRO A 146 6.78 17.96 -8.76
CA PRO A 146 6.86 17.33 -10.07
C PRO A 146 7.85 16.14 -10.11
N ALA A 147 8.99 16.28 -9.42
CA ALA A 147 9.98 15.21 -9.32
C ALA A 147 9.42 14.01 -8.52
N TYR A 148 8.70 14.29 -7.44
CA TYR A 148 7.98 13.27 -6.67
C TYR A 148 6.99 12.49 -7.55
N ASN A 149 6.12 13.19 -8.26
CA ASN A 149 5.15 12.57 -9.17
C ASN A 149 5.82 11.71 -10.24
N PHE A 150 6.93 12.19 -10.78
CA PHE A 150 7.68 11.45 -11.78
C PHE A 150 8.24 10.14 -11.20
N LEU A 151 8.83 10.16 -10.02
CA LEU A 151 9.36 8.97 -9.33
C LEU A 151 8.25 7.99 -8.96
N SER A 152 7.13 8.46 -8.42
CA SER A 152 5.97 7.64 -8.10
C SER A 152 5.36 6.96 -9.34
N LYS A 153 5.32 7.66 -10.48
CA LYS A 153 4.89 7.06 -11.76
C LYS A 153 5.84 5.97 -12.24
N ILE A 154 7.16 6.16 -12.09
CA ILE A 154 8.15 5.13 -12.44
C ILE A 154 7.96 3.89 -11.55
N GLU A 155 7.85 4.08 -10.24
CA GLU A 155 7.60 3.01 -9.29
C GLU A 155 6.35 2.19 -9.66
N SER A 156 5.24 2.87 -9.91
CA SER A 156 3.98 2.24 -10.32
C SER A 156 4.13 1.44 -11.64
N LYS A 157 4.90 1.96 -12.60
CA LYS A 157 5.18 1.28 -13.87
C LYS A 157 6.01 0.01 -13.67
N ILE A 158 7.02 0.04 -12.80
CA ILE A 158 7.85 -1.13 -12.48
C ILE A 158 7.00 -2.25 -11.87
N HIS A 159 6.11 -1.93 -10.96
CA HIS A 159 5.18 -2.89 -10.37
C HIS A 159 4.29 -3.56 -11.40
N ARG A 160 3.72 -2.77 -12.32
CA ARG A 160 2.86 -3.28 -13.40
C ARG A 160 3.61 -4.20 -14.33
N LYS A 161 4.79 -3.78 -14.79
CA LYS A 161 5.62 -4.60 -15.68
C LYS A 161 5.82 -5.99 -15.13
N ARG A 162 6.21 -6.11 -13.86
CA ARG A 162 6.46 -7.40 -13.23
C ARG A 162 5.22 -8.26 -13.11
N LYS A 163 4.09 -7.66 -12.77
CA LYS A 163 2.81 -8.35 -12.73
C LYS A 163 2.45 -8.92 -14.11
N PHE A 164 2.60 -8.13 -15.16
CA PHE A 164 2.30 -8.56 -16.52
C PHE A 164 3.35 -9.52 -17.09
N ASP A 165 4.62 -9.33 -16.79
CA ASP A 165 5.67 -10.29 -17.16
C ASP A 165 5.40 -11.69 -16.59
N THR A 166 4.88 -11.77 -15.36
CA THR A 166 4.48 -13.05 -14.75
C THR A 166 3.29 -13.64 -15.47
N ILE A 167 2.27 -12.83 -15.77
CA ILE A 167 1.10 -13.28 -16.53
C ILE A 167 1.52 -13.80 -17.90
N GLU A 168 2.37 -13.06 -18.62
CA GLU A 168 2.78 -13.44 -19.99
C GLU A 168 3.76 -14.60 -20.04
N LYS A 169 4.65 -14.75 -19.07
CA LYS A 169 5.68 -15.78 -19.09
C LYS A 169 5.27 -17.09 -18.41
N GLU A 170 4.45 -17.01 -17.38
CA GLU A 170 4.15 -18.16 -16.53
C GLU A 170 2.71 -18.65 -16.65
N LEU A 171 1.78 -17.76 -17.01
CA LEU A 171 0.34 -18.05 -16.97
C LEU A 171 -0.35 -18.06 -18.34
N GLN A 172 0.40 -18.08 -19.44
CA GLN A 172 -0.18 -18.06 -20.79
C GLN A 172 -0.84 -19.38 -21.19
N ASP A 173 -0.34 -20.50 -20.68
CA ASP A 173 -0.89 -21.81 -21.02
C ASP A 173 -2.27 -21.98 -20.36
N PRO A 174 -3.35 -22.11 -21.13
CA PRO A 174 -4.69 -22.31 -20.60
C PRO A 174 -4.85 -23.65 -19.86
N LYS A 175 -3.95 -24.60 -20.04
CA LYS A 175 -3.97 -25.89 -19.33
C LYS A 175 -3.86 -25.70 -17.81
N ILE A 176 -3.18 -24.64 -17.34
CA ILE A 176 -3.05 -24.30 -15.92
C ILE A 176 -4.43 -24.07 -15.26
N PHE A 177 -5.41 -23.63 -16.06
CA PHE A 177 -6.75 -23.27 -15.59
C PHE A 177 -7.80 -24.37 -15.82
N VAL A 178 -7.36 -25.53 -16.23
CA VAL A 178 -8.25 -26.67 -16.52
C VAL A 178 -8.60 -27.39 -15.22
N VAL A 179 -9.90 -27.67 -15.04
CA VAL A 179 -10.38 -28.55 -13.99
C VAL A 179 -10.22 -29.99 -14.44
N LEU A 180 -9.51 -30.78 -13.65
CA LEU A 180 -9.20 -32.18 -13.91
C LEU A 180 -10.28 -33.11 -13.34
N ASP A 181 -10.59 -34.18 -14.05
CA ASP A 181 -11.33 -35.31 -13.49
C ASP A 181 -10.45 -36.16 -12.55
N ASP A 182 -11.00 -37.19 -11.96
CA ASP A 182 -10.33 -37.97 -10.92
C ASP A 182 -9.15 -38.79 -11.45
N GLU A 183 -9.23 -39.27 -12.71
CA GLU A 183 -8.12 -39.98 -13.34
C GLU A 183 -7.00 -39.04 -13.72
N GLN A 184 -7.35 -37.92 -14.34
CA GLN A 184 -6.41 -36.87 -14.69
C GLN A 184 -5.69 -36.30 -13.43
N LYS A 185 -6.39 -36.13 -12.31
CA LYS A 185 -5.80 -35.73 -11.01
C LYS A 185 -4.80 -36.75 -10.50
N LYS A 186 -5.07 -38.04 -10.62
CA LYS A 186 -4.12 -39.09 -10.19
C LYS A 186 -2.83 -38.99 -10.99
N ILE A 187 -2.91 -38.77 -12.30
CA ILE A 187 -1.73 -38.62 -13.18
C ILE A 187 -0.99 -37.33 -12.80
N PHE A 188 -1.71 -36.20 -12.65
CA PHE A 188 -1.14 -34.91 -12.25
C PHE A 188 -0.38 -35.00 -10.93
N ASN A 189 -1.02 -35.58 -9.91
CA ASN A 189 -0.43 -35.75 -8.58
C ASN A 189 0.78 -36.69 -8.58
N LYS A 190 0.86 -37.63 -9.52
CA LYS A 190 2.04 -38.47 -9.71
C LYS A 190 3.19 -37.70 -10.34
N ASN A 191 2.90 -36.80 -11.27
CA ASN A 191 3.92 -36.00 -11.98
C ASN A 191 4.52 -34.88 -11.10
N LEU A 192 3.75 -34.31 -10.17
CA LEU A 192 4.19 -33.19 -9.30
C LEU A 192 5.41 -33.51 -8.43
N PRO A 193 5.53 -34.65 -7.73
CA PRO A 193 6.71 -34.98 -6.92
C PRO A 193 8.01 -35.15 -7.71
N GLU A 194 7.94 -35.52 -8.98
CA GLU A 194 9.10 -35.57 -9.86
C GLU A 194 9.62 -34.17 -10.16
N LEU A 195 8.72 -33.19 -10.32
CA LEU A 195 9.06 -31.78 -10.45
C LEU A 195 9.63 -31.19 -9.16
N ASP A 196 9.15 -31.59 -7.99
CA ASP A 196 9.70 -31.17 -6.69
C ASP A 196 11.17 -31.59 -6.55
N LYS A 197 11.51 -32.81 -6.93
CA LYS A 197 12.90 -33.30 -6.92
C LYS A 197 13.79 -32.48 -7.86
N ALA A 198 13.29 -32.11 -9.01
CA ALA A 198 14.00 -31.26 -9.98
C ALA A 198 14.18 -29.84 -9.51
N LEU A 199 13.17 -29.27 -8.87
CA LEU A 199 13.20 -27.90 -8.30
C LEU A 199 14.17 -27.81 -7.10
N ILE A 200 14.18 -28.80 -6.21
CA ILE A 200 15.13 -28.87 -5.09
C ILE A 200 16.56 -28.99 -5.60
N LYS A 201 16.80 -29.78 -6.67
CA LYS A 201 18.11 -29.95 -7.24
C LYS A 201 18.63 -28.71 -7.98
N ASN A 202 17.72 -27.93 -8.57
CA ASN A 202 18.01 -26.71 -9.32
C ASN A 202 17.87 -25.43 -8.48
N ASN A 203 17.84 -25.53 -7.13
CA ASN A 203 17.63 -24.39 -6.26
C ASN A 203 18.68 -23.29 -6.52
N PRO A 204 18.29 -22.16 -7.13
CA PRO A 204 19.24 -21.10 -7.53
C PRO A 204 19.67 -20.22 -6.36
N ASN A 205 19.57 -20.69 -5.12
CA ASN A 205 19.96 -19.95 -3.93
C ASN A 205 21.46 -19.60 -3.86
N LYS A 206 22.25 -20.01 -4.86
CA LYS A 206 23.71 -19.78 -4.81
C LYS A 206 24.23 -18.58 -5.60
N ASN A 207 23.49 -17.99 -6.52
CA ASN A 207 24.03 -16.85 -7.27
C ASN A 207 22.94 -15.94 -7.84
N ILE A 208 22.17 -15.28 -6.97
CA ILE A 208 21.58 -14.00 -7.39
C ILE A 208 22.74 -13.01 -7.35
N LYS A 209 23.51 -12.92 -8.45
CA LYS A 209 24.30 -11.72 -8.72
C LYS A 209 23.36 -10.53 -8.48
N LYS A 210 23.72 -9.68 -7.54
CA LYS A 210 23.07 -8.40 -7.34
C LYS A 210 23.26 -7.62 -8.65
N GLU A 211 22.37 -7.79 -9.58
CA GLU A 211 22.22 -6.86 -10.68
C GLU A 211 21.73 -5.56 -10.05
N ILE A 212 22.68 -4.69 -9.77
CA ILE A 212 22.40 -3.28 -9.56
C ILE A 212 22.01 -2.78 -10.94
N THR A 213 20.73 -2.92 -11.26
CA THR A 213 20.17 -2.38 -12.49
C THR A 213 20.31 -0.88 -12.41
N SER A 214 21.11 -0.31 -13.29
CA SER A 214 21.33 1.16 -13.29
C SER A 214 19.99 1.87 -13.49
N LEU A 215 19.82 3.06 -12.93
CA LEU A 215 18.61 3.91 -13.15
C LEU A 215 18.31 4.08 -14.64
N LYS A 216 19.34 4.09 -15.50
CA LYS A 216 19.20 4.12 -16.97
C LYS A 216 18.51 2.87 -17.50
N ASN A 217 18.86 1.69 -17.01
CA ASN A 217 18.20 0.45 -17.44
C ASN A 217 16.75 0.39 -16.96
N ILE A 218 16.48 0.83 -15.73
CA ILE A 218 15.11 0.94 -15.19
C ILE A 218 14.28 1.91 -16.04
N TYR A 219 14.82 3.05 -16.41
CA TYR A 219 14.15 4.03 -17.26
C TYR A 219 13.88 3.48 -18.68
N ASN A 220 14.88 2.85 -19.31
CA ASN A 220 14.72 2.24 -20.63
C ASN A 220 13.69 1.09 -20.60
N GLU A 221 13.72 0.26 -19.55
CA GLU A 221 12.73 -0.79 -19.37
C GLU A 221 11.32 -0.24 -19.17
N THR A 222 11.15 0.91 -18.49
CA THR A 222 9.84 1.55 -18.33
C THR A 222 9.31 2.16 -19.62
N LEU A 223 10.16 2.72 -20.46
CA LEU A 223 9.75 3.23 -21.80
C LEU A 223 9.32 2.09 -22.73
N PHE A 224 10.04 0.99 -22.74
CA PHE A 224 9.69 -0.20 -23.53
C PHE A 224 8.37 -0.81 -23.06
N TYR A 225 8.13 -0.78 -21.77
CA TYR A 225 6.93 -1.31 -21.14
C TYR A 225 5.63 -0.58 -21.56
N ASP A 226 5.67 0.71 -21.83
CA ASP A 226 4.47 1.44 -22.26
C ASP A 226 3.93 0.90 -23.61
N LYS A 227 4.79 0.39 -24.50
CA LYS A 227 4.39 -0.28 -25.74
C LYS A 227 3.77 -1.67 -25.50
N GLU A 228 4.36 -2.47 -24.59
CA GLU A 228 3.84 -3.79 -24.26
C GLU A 228 2.52 -3.69 -23.48
N GLN A 229 2.41 -2.74 -22.55
CA GLN A 229 1.17 -2.49 -21.84
C GLN A 229 0.03 -2.06 -22.77
N SER A 230 0.32 -1.34 -23.84
CA SER A 230 -0.68 -1.00 -24.86
C SER A 230 -1.24 -2.26 -25.52
N LYS A 231 -0.37 -3.19 -25.95
CA LYS A 231 -0.78 -4.47 -26.52
C LYS A 231 -1.60 -5.33 -25.57
N PHE A 232 -1.21 -5.37 -24.30
CA PHE A 232 -1.98 -6.08 -23.26
C PHE A 232 -3.34 -5.42 -23.04
N LYS A 233 -3.39 -4.10 -22.99
CA LYS A 233 -4.65 -3.33 -22.90
C LYS A 233 -5.59 -3.65 -24.05
N ASP A 234 -5.08 -3.68 -25.27
CA ASP A 234 -5.89 -3.96 -26.45
C ASP A 234 -6.44 -5.39 -26.44
N LYS A 235 -5.63 -6.34 -25.96
CA LYS A 235 -6.03 -7.76 -25.85
C LYS A 235 -7.13 -8.02 -24.81
N TYR A 236 -7.12 -7.27 -23.69
CA TYR A 236 -8.08 -7.47 -22.59
C TYR A 236 -9.05 -6.28 -22.43
N LYS A 237 -9.06 -5.37 -23.39
CA LYS A 237 -10.02 -4.27 -23.40
C LYS A 237 -11.43 -4.80 -23.49
N GLU A 238 -12.27 -4.27 -22.60
CA GLU A 238 -13.68 -4.59 -22.57
C GLU A 238 -14.36 -4.08 -23.84
N ASN A 239 -15.00 -4.97 -24.56
CA ASN A 239 -15.82 -4.61 -25.71
C ASN A 239 -17.28 -4.59 -25.29
N THR A 240 -17.77 -3.45 -24.85
CA THR A 240 -19.14 -3.26 -24.35
C THR A 240 -20.20 -3.49 -25.41
N SER A 241 -19.87 -3.36 -26.71
CA SER A 241 -20.83 -3.64 -27.81
C SER A 241 -21.24 -5.12 -27.86
N LEU A 242 -20.45 -6.02 -27.28
CA LEU A 242 -20.80 -7.43 -27.20
C LEU A 242 -21.89 -7.74 -26.18
N TYR A 243 -22.17 -6.83 -25.22
CA TYR A 243 -23.17 -7.03 -24.17
C TYR A 243 -24.61 -7.09 -24.70
N GLU A 244 -24.84 -6.61 -25.93
CA GLU A 244 -26.14 -6.73 -26.61
C GLU A 244 -26.41 -8.12 -27.16
N LYS A 245 -25.36 -8.97 -27.29
CA LYS A 245 -25.54 -10.33 -27.78
C LYS A 245 -26.33 -11.19 -26.79
N LYS A 246 -27.28 -11.96 -27.32
CA LYS A 246 -28.04 -12.93 -26.55
C LYS A 246 -27.13 -14.08 -26.10
N LEU A 247 -27.05 -14.31 -24.79
CA LEU A 247 -26.23 -15.37 -24.19
C LEU A 247 -27.09 -16.63 -23.97
N SER A 248 -26.46 -17.79 -24.09
CA SER A 248 -27.10 -19.06 -23.70
C SER A 248 -27.22 -19.15 -22.16
N GLU A 249 -28.17 -19.94 -21.67
CA GLU A 249 -28.33 -20.17 -20.22
C GLU A 249 -27.04 -20.74 -19.58
N LYS A 250 -26.32 -21.61 -20.31
CA LYS A 250 -25.04 -22.18 -19.89
C LYS A 250 -23.99 -21.08 -19.70
N ASP A 251 -23.91 -20.13 -20.65
CA ASP A 251 -22.95 -19.03 -20.59
C ASP A 251 -23.29 -18.04 -19.46
N ILE A 252 -24.56 -17.72 -19.27
CA ILE A 252 -25.03 -16.89 -18.15
C ILE A 252 -24.66 -17.54 -16.81
N LYS A 253 -24.90 -18.84 -16.65
CA LYS A 253 -24.56 -19.57 -15.42
C LYS A 253 -23.08 -19.59 -15.16
N ASN A 254 -22.27 -19.81 -16.18
CA ASN A 254 -20.82 -19.81 -16.07
C ASN A 254 -20.27 -18.41 -15.76
N ALA A 255 -20.78 -17.38 -16.43
CA ALA A 255 -20.41 -15.99 -16.18
C ALA A 255 -20.71 -15.57 -14.73
N LYS A 256 -21.87 -15.94 -14.20
CA LYS A 256 -22.24 -15.70 -12.79
C LYS A 256 -21.30 -16.43 -11.81
N LYS A 257 -20.88 -17.66 -12.14
CA LYS A 257 -19.90 -18.39 -11.32
C LYS A 257 -18.55 -17.69 -11.29
N ASP A 258 -18.04 -17.30 -12.45
CA ASP A 258 -16.76 -16.59 -12.58
C ASP A 258 -16.81 -15.22 -11.90
N GLN A 259 -17.91 -14.50 -12.06
CA GLN A 259 -18.15 -13.22 -11.40
C GLN A 259 -18.03 -13.35 -9.88
N VAL A 260 -18.82 -14.24 -9.26
CA VAL A 260 -18.83 -14.39 -7.79
C VAL A 260 -17.43 -14.77 -7.30
N LEU A 261 -16.81 -15.76 -7.93
CA LEU A 261 -15.51 -16.28 -7.54
C LEU A 261 -14.42 -15.19 -7.61
N LEU A 262 -14.29 -14.53 -8.75
CA LEU A 262 -13.23 -13.54 -8.98
C LEU A 262 -13.47 -12.25 -8.17
N THR A 263 -14.70 -11.75 -8.13
CA THR A 263 -15.02 -10.53 -7.40
C THR A 263 -14.82 -10.70 -5.89
N HIS A 264 -15.28 -11.83 -5.32
CA HIS A 264 -15.10 -12.08 -3.89
C HIS A 264 -13.65 -12.33 -3.52
N MET A 265 -12.92 -13.11 -4.32
CA MET A 265 -11.49 -13.35 -4.10
C MET A 265 -10.70 -12.03 -4.07
N MET A 266 -10.90 -11.17 -5.07
CA MET A 266 -10.23 -9.87 -5.12
C MET A 266 -10.63 -8.97 -3.96
N LYS A 267 -11.91 -8.91 -3.61
CA LYS A 267 -12.40 -8.15 -2.45
C LYS A 267 -11.69 -8.57 -1.16
N GLU A 268 -11.66 -9.87 -0.86
CA GLU A 268 -11.06 -10.36 0.39
C GLU A 268 -9.56 -10.05 0.45
N ILE A 269 -8.83 -10.32 -0.65
CA ILE A 269 -7.39 -10.06 -0.73
C ILE A 269 -7.10 -8.56 -0.57
N ASN A 270 -7.83 -7.69 -1.26
CA ASN A 270 -7.60 -6.25 -1.20
C ASN A 270 -8.00 -5.68 0.16
N THR A 271 -9.16 -6.04 0.69
CA THR A 271 -9.63 -5.55 2.00
C THR A 271 -8.65 -5.90 3.12
N LYS A 272 -8.13 -7.14 3.11
CA LYS A 272 -7.16 -7.59 4.11
C LYS A 272 -5.82 -6.86 3.96
N SER A 273 -5.32 -6.76 2.72
CA SER A 273 -4.10 -6.02 2.40
C SER A 273 -4.17 -4.56 2.86
N GLN A 274 -5.25 -3.87 2.53
CA GLN A 274 -5.47 -2.47 2.94
C GLN A 274 -5.59 -2.31 4.45
N SER A 275 -6.25 -3.25 5.14
CA SER A 275 -6.37 -3.21 6.60
C SER A 275 -5.00 -3.31 7.29
N TYR A 276 -4.12 -4.18 6.79
CA TYR A 276 -2.75 -4.30 7.32
C TYR A 276 -1.91 -3.07 7.02
N THR A 277 -2.01 -2.56 5.79
CA THR A 277 -1.25 -1.38 5.34
C THR A 277 -1.67 -0.14 6.11
N GLU A 278 -2.98 0.13 6.27
CA GLU A 278 -3.48 1.29 7.04
C GLU A 278 -2.94 1.32 8.48
N LYS A 279 -3.00 0.16 9.16
CA LYS A 279 -2.52 0.07 10.54
C LYS A 279 -1.01 0.30 10.62
N MET A 280 -0.26 -0.31 9.69
CA MET A 280 1.20 -0.18 9.67
C MET A 280 1.64 1.23 9.28
N GLU A 281 0.99 1.86 8.30
CA GLU A 281 1.28 3.22 7.87
C GLU A 281 1.12 4.21 9.03
N ARG A 282 0.01 4.11 9.76
CA ARG A 282 -0.21 4.93 10.95
C ARG A 282 0.87 4.73 12.01
N ILE A 283 1.30 3.48 12.24
CA ILE A 283 2.38 3.18 13.19
C ILE A 283 3.71 3.73 12.69
N SER A 284 3.99 3.58 11.40
CA SER A 284 5.24 4.01 10.76
C SER A 284 5.39 5.53 10.76
N ASP A 285 4.35 6.25 10.39
CA ASP A 285 4.34 7.72 10.41
C ASP A 285 4.53 8.26 11.84
N ASN A 286 3.89 7.60 12.81
CA ASN A 286 4.07 7.94 14.22
C ASN A 286 5.49 7.61 14.70
N LEU A 287 6.10 6.52 14.22
CA LEU A 287 7.48 6.17 14.54
C LEU A 287 8.47 7.21 14.00
N ILE A 288 8.29 7.69 12.77
CA ILE A 288 9.13 8.76 12.19
C ILE A 288 9.02 10.02 13.05
N THR A 289 7.80 10.44 13.41
CA THR A 289 7.59 11.61 14.27
C THR A 289 8.20 11.42 15.65
N PHE A 290 8.04 10.24 16.24
CA PHE A 290 8.64 9.93 17.53
C PHE A 290 10.17 9.86 17.48
N SER A 291 10.75 9.37 16.39
CA SER A 291 12.20 9.36 16.17
C SER A 291 12.77 10.78 16.09
N PHE A 292 12.02 11.72 15.50
CA PHE A 292 12.39 13.14 15.51
C PHE A 292 12.38 13.70 16.94
N ALA A 293 11.37 13.40 17.74
CA ALA A 293 11.31 13.82 19.14
C ALA A 293 12.43 13.18 19.98
N LEU A 294 12.72 11.89 19.80
CA LEU A 294 13.82 11.20 20.46
C LEU A 294 15.18 11.79 20.06
N GLY A 295 15.41 12.06 18.77
CA GLY A 295 16.64 12.71 18.30
C GLY A 295 16.85 14.05 18.99
N SER A 296 15.79 14.82 19.19
CA SER A 296 15.84 16.08 19.93
C SER A 296 16.19 15.87 21.41
N LEU A 297 15.64 14.84 22.05
CA LEU A 297 15.96 14.49 23.45
C LEU A 297 17.40 13.99 23.60
N PHE A 298 17.91 13.22 22.64
CA PHE A 298 19.33 12.82 22.62
C PHE A 298 20.26 14.00 22.50
N THR A 299 19.91 15.00 21.67
CA THR A 299 20.66 16.25 21.56
C THR A 299 20.70 16.97 22.90
N LEU A 300 19.57 17.03 23.62
CA LEU A 300 19.52 17.61 24.97
C LEU A 300 20.43 16.85 25.96
N GLY A 301 20.39 15.53 25.96
CA GLY A 301 21.23 14.69 26.83
C GLY A 301 22.71 14.87 26.53
N TYR A 302 23.08 14.91 25.25
CA TYR A 302 24.46 15.14 24.83
C TYR A 302 24.98 16.52 25.24
N GLU A 303 24.22 17.59 25.03
CA GLU A 303 24.63 18.94 25.44
C GLU A 303 24.88 19.02 26.95
N ARG A 304 24.07 18.33 27.77
CA ARG A 304 24.30 18.21 29.21
C ARG A 304 25.59 17.47 29.52
N LEU A 305 25.83 16.33 28.87
CA LEU A 305 27.01 15.51 29.07
C LEU A 305 28.29 16.26 28.63
N ALA A 306 28.24 16.89 27.45
CA ALA A 306 29.34 17.69 26.90
C ALA A 306 29.72 18.82 27.84
N LYS A 307 28.74 19.52 28.41
CA LYS A 307 29.00 20.56 29.42
C LYS A 307 29.65 20.00 30.68
N LYS A 308 29.16 18.86 31.19
CA LYS A 308 29.72 18.21 32.37
C LYS A 308 31.18 17.76 32.16
N MET A 309 31.50 17.35 30.94
CA MET A 309 32.83 16.83 30.55
C MET A 309 33.73 17.90 29.91
N ASN A 310 33.33 19.17 29.89
CA ASN A 310 34.06 20.27 29.21
C ASN A 310 34.41 19.98 27.75
N LEU A 311 33.58 19.19 27.06
CA LEU A 311 33.76 18.90 25.63
C LEU A 311 33.32 20.07 24.77
N LYS A 312 34.07 20.36 23.71
CA LYS A 312 33.61 21.32 22.68
C LYS A 312 32.35 20.77 22.02
N SER A 313 31.35 21.65 21.78
CA SER A 313 30.15 21.30 21.03
C SER A 313 30.56 20.68 19.69
N SER A 314 30.14 19.46 19.45
CA SER A 314 30.45 18.73 18.20
C SER A 314 29.18 18.59 17.35
N SER A 315 29.36 18.30 16.07
CA SER A 315 28.26 17.96 15.15
C SER A 315 27.65 16.57 15.41
N LEU A 316 28.22 15.82 16.38
CA LEU A 316 27.79 14.43 16.71
C LEU A 316 26.31 14.29 17.01
N PRO A 317 25.68 15.17 17.85
CA PRO A 317 24.24 15.02 18.15
C PRO A 317 23.37 15.25 16.94
N ALA A 318 23.73 16.20 16.07
CA ALA A 318 23.00 16.43 14.82
C ALA A 318 23.13 15.22 13.88
N GLY A 319 24.33 14.65 13.78
CA GLY A 319 24.58 13.42 13.00
C GLY A 319 23.77 12.23 13.51
N LEU A 320 23.69 12.01 14.82
CA LEU A 320 22.88 10.94 15.42
C LEU A 320 21.38 11.16 15.18
N GLY A 321 20.87 12.40 15.31
CA GLY A 321 19.49 12.73 15.03
C GLY A 321 19.10 12.47 13.58
N VAL A 322 19.94 12.87 12.63
CA VAL A 322 19.74 12.61 11.20
C VAL A 322 19.79 11.11 10.91
N SER A 323 20.76 10.38 11.47
CA SER A 323 20.88 8.93 11.28
C SER A 323 19.66 8.18 11.81
N LEU A 324 19.12 8.58 12.96
CA LEU A 324 17.91 7.99 13.53
C LEU A 324 16.69 8.27 12.65
N LEU A 325 16.55 9.47 12.10
CA LEU A 325 15.47 9.84 11.19
C LEU A 325 15.53 9.02 9.89
N VAL A 326 16.72 8.90 9.28
CA VAL A 326 16.93 8.10 8.07
C VAL A 326 16.60 6.64 8.32
N ALA A 327 17.11 6.06 9.41
CA ALA A 327 16.83 4.68 9.78
C ALA A 327 15.34 4.43 10.03
N SER A 328 14.66 5.36 10.71
CA SER A 328 13.21 5.28 10.98
C SER A 328 12.39 5.37 9.70
N THR A 329 12.76 6.26 8.77
CA THR A 329 12.09 6.40 7.48
C THR A 329 12.25 5.13 6.64
N PHE A 330 13.46 4.58 6.59
CA PHE A 330 13.73 3.32 5.89
C PHE A 330 12.92 2.16 6.49
N PHE A 331 12.92 2.04 7.83
CA PHE A 331 12.13 1.01 8.51
C PHE A 331 10.63 1.19 8.29
N ALA A 332 10.14 2.42 8.33
CA ALA A 332 8.73 2.74 8.10
C ALA A 332 8.28 2.29 6.70
N ASN A 333 9.03 2.67 5.66
CA ASN A 333 8.72 2.28 4.29
C ASN A 333 8.80 0.76 4.09
N TRP A 334 9.81 0.11 4.68
CA TRP A 334 9.89 -1.35 4.69
C TRP A 334 8.67 -2.00 5.36
N ALA A 335 8.28 -1.49 6.53
CA ALA A 335 7.17 -2.06 7.30
C ALA A 335 5.82 -1.89 6.59
N GLN A 336 5.57 -0.75 5.95
CA GLN A 336 4.36 -0.47 5.17
C GLN A 336 4.24 -1.43 3.98
N ARG A 337 5.30 -1.55 3.17
CA ARG A 337 5.32 -2.47 2.03
C ARG A 337 5.15 -3.92 2.46
N ARG A 338 5.83 -4.29 3.55
CA ARG A 338 5.71 -5.65 4.10
C ARG A 338 4.31 -5.95 4.61
N ALA A 339 3.63 -4.96 5.20
CA ALA A 339 2.26 -5.12 5.69
C ALA A 339 1.27 -5.43 4.57
N ALA A 340 1.40 -4.82 3.40
CA ALA A 340 0.58 -5.12 2.23
C ALA A 340 0.71 -6.61 1.84
N HIS A 341 1.93 -7.10 1.73
CA HIS A 341 2.20 -8.50 1.35
C HIS A 341 1.73 -9.50 2.43
N VAL A 342 1.97 -9.20 3.71
CA VAL A 342 1.50 -10.04 4.82
C VAL A 342 -0.04 -10.08 4.84
N GLY A 343 -0.70 -8.96 4.58
CA GLY A 343 -2.16 -8.90 4.49
C GLY A 343 -2.71 -9.76 3.35
N ARG A 344 -2.11 -9.70 2.14
CA ARG A 344 -2.48 -10.54 1.00
C ARG A 344 -2.26 -12.02 1.28
N PHE A 345 -1.09 -12.36 1.82
CA PHE A 345 -0.77 -13.73 2.24
C PHE A 345 -1.82 -14.29 3.19
N LYS A 346 -2.19 -13.55 4.24
CA LYS A 346 -3.22 -13.97 5.19
C LYS A 346 -4.58 -14.14 4.54
N ALA A 347 -4.96 -13.27 3.62
CA ALA A 347 -6.22 -13.42 2.89
C ALA A 347 -6.23 -14.72 2.06
N ILE A 348 -5.15 -15.01 1.33
CA ILE A 348 -5.03 -16.22 0.53
C ILE A 348 -5.09 -17.47 1.42
N GLU A 349 -4.40 -17.49 2.56
CA GLU A 349 -4.47 -18.61 3.51
C GLU A 349 -5.88 -18.83 4.06
N GLU A 350 -6.56 -17.74 4.46
CA GLU A 350 -7.93 -17.79 4.96
C GLU A 350 -8.91 -18.32 3.88
N LEU A 351 -8.72 -17.89 2.62
CA LEU A 351 -9.53 -18.38 1.50
C LEU A 351 -9.22 -19.84 1.15
N LYS A 352 -7.97 -20.28 1.25
CA LYS A 352 -7.60 -21.71 1.06
C LYS A 352 -8.18 -22.61 2.16
N THR A 353 -8.31 -22.09 3.37
CA THR A 353 -8.91 -22.83 4.50
C THR A 353 -10.42 -22.93 4.37
N ASN A 354 -11.07 -21.94 3.74
CA ASN A 354 -12.53 -21.89 3.58
C ASN A 354 -12.90 -21.54 2.12
N PRO A 355 -12.54 -22.38 1.15
CA PRO A 355 -12.76 -22.09 -0.27
C PRO A 355 -14.25 -22.04 -0.66
N GLU A 356 -15.11 -22.69 0.12
CA GLU A 356 -16.55 -22.74 -0.09
C GLU A 356 -17.20 -21.35 -0.12
N GLN A 357 -16.65 -20.37 0.60
CA GLN A 357 -17.19 -19.01 0.58
C GLN A 357 -17.09 -18.31 -0.78
N LEU A 358 -16.25 -18.82 -1.69
CA LEU A 358 -16.08 -18.31 -3.05
C LEU A 358 -17.00 -19.02 -4.07
N ILE A 359 -17.70 -20.07 -3.66
CA ILE A 359 -18.58 -20.84 -4.56
C ILE A 359 -19.87 -20.05 -4.82
N TYR A 360 -20.29 -20.05 -6.08
CA TYR A 360 -21.56 -19.43 -6.47
C TYR A 360 -22.76 -20.22 -5.97
N ILE A 361 -23.60 -19.55 -5.24
CA ILE A 361 -24.92 -20.04 -4.84
C ILE A 361 -25.96 -19.01 -5.27
N SER A 362 -27.06 -19.47 -5.86
CA SER A 362 -28.15 -18.59 -6.26
C SER A 362 -28.67 -17.77 -5.08
N SER A 363 -28.92 -16.48 -5.30
CA SER A 363 -29.48 -15.59 -4.28
C SER A 363 -30.82 -16.10 -3.72
N LYS A 364 -31.62 -16.78 -4.54
CA LYS A 364 -32.89 -17.40 -4.09
C LYS A 364 -32.65 -18.48 -3.03
N LYS A 365 -31.58 -19.25 -3.12
CA LYS A 365 -31.23 -20.28 -2.14
C LYS A 365 -30.66 -19.69 -0.85
N THR A 366 -29.91 -18.59 -0.96
CA THR A 366 -29.32 -17.90 0.21
C THR A 366 -30.34 -17.02 0.94
N SER A 367 -31.44 -16.60 0.29
CA SER A 367 -32.51 -15.83 0.94
C SER A 367 -33.33 -16.63 1.98
N SER A 368 -33.18 -17.95 1.98
CA SER A 368 -33.79 -18.80 3.03
C SER A 368 -33.01 -18.73 4.37
N ILE A 369 -31.84 -18.10 4.39
CA ILE A 369 -31.08 -17.89 5.61
C ILE A 369 -31.44 -16.51 6.17
N GLU A 370 -32.05 -16.49 7.34
CA GLU A 370 -32.39 -15.24 8.03
C GLU A 370 -31.13 -14.53 8.56
N ASP A 371 -31.18 -13.19 8.61
CA ASP A 371 -30.03 -12.39 9.08
C ASP A 371 -29.74 -12.63 10.57
N GLU A 372 -30.75 -13.01 11.35
CA GLU A 372 -30.65 -13.37 12.76
C GLU A 372 -29.81 -14.64 13.00
N ASP A 373 -29.79 -15.56 12.05
CA ASP A 373 -28.99 -16.78 12.10
C ASP A 373 -27.48 -16.51 11.92
N ILE A 374 -27.12 -15.30 11.45
CA ILE A 374 -25.76 -14.98 11.07
C ILE A 374 -25.07 -14.14 12.13
N LYS A 375 -24.15 -14.75 12.86
CA LYS A 375 -23.24 -14.01 13.73
C LYS A 375 -22.11 -13.40 12.91
N LEU A 376 -22.26 -12.13 12.52
CA LEU A 376 -21.14 -11.38 11.97
C LEU A 376 -20.09 -11.14 13.07
N GLU A 377 -18.83 -11.49 12.81
CA GLU A 377 -17.74 -11.18 13.72
C GLU A 377 -17.67 -9.67 13.95
N LYS A 378 -17.97 -9.23 15.17
CA LYS A 378 -17.79 -7.83 15.55
C LYS A 378 -16.33 -7.46 15.39
N LYS A 379 -16.08 -6.45 14.59
CA LYS A 379 -14.74 -5.90 14.32
C LYS A 379 -14.15 -5.35 15.62
N HIS A 380 -13.44 -6.18 16.38
CA HIS A 380 -12.76 -5.73 17.58
C HIS A 380 -11.67 -4.72 17.20
N ARG A 381 -11.65 -3.57 17.88
CA ARG A 381 -10.52 -2.63 17.80
C ARG A 381 -9.27 -3.35 18.29
N THR A 382 -8.43 -3.78 17.39
CA THR A 382 -7.17 -4.44 17.73
C THR A 382 -6.24 -3.40 18.36
N ASN A 383 -5.76 -3.67 19.58
CA ASN A 383 -4.73 -2.86 20.22
C ASN A 383 -3.47 -2.84 19.33
N THR A 384 -2.79 -1.70 19.24
CA THR A 384 -1.58 -1.51 18.42
C THR A 384 -0.49 -2.54 18.74
N LEU A 385 -0.26 -2.85 20.02
CA LEU A 385 0.71 -3.86 20.44
C LEU A 385 0.31 -5.28 19.99
N LYS A 386 -0.98 -5.61 20.09
CA LYS A 386 -1.50 -6.89 19.60
C LYS A 386 -1.32 -6.98 18.08
N PHE A 387 -1.63 -5.91 17.34
CA PHE A 387 -1.42 -5.87 15.89
C PHE A 387 0.06 -6.06 15.52
N LEU A 388 0.98 -5.38 16.18
CA LEU A 388 2.42 -5.54 15.92
C LEU A 388 2.89 -6.98 16.20
N LYS A 389 2.46 -7.57 17.30
CA LYS A 389 2.77 -8.97 17.62
C LYS A 389 2.26 -9.92 16.54
N ASP A 390 1.02 -9.76 16.13
CA ASP A 390 0.40 -10.54 15.06
C ASP A 390 1.11 -10.31 13.71
N PHE A 391 1.45 -9.06 13.39
CA PHE A 391 2.21 -8.73 12.19
C PHE A 391 3.57 -9.42 12.14
N PHE A 392 4.36 -9.35 13.20
CA PHE A 392 5.68 -10.00 13.22
C PHE A 392 5.59 -11.53 13.16
N LYS A 393 4.59 -12.13 13.79
CA LYS A 393 4.29 -13.56 13.67
C LYS A 393 4.01 -13.91 12.20
N HIS A 394 3.03 -13.26 11.58
CA HIS A 394 2.65 -13.52 10.19
C HIS A 394 3.73 -13.12 9.18
N ASN A 395 4.55 -12.13 9.49
CA ASN A 395 5.71 -11.80 8.66
C ASN A 395 6.76 -12.93 8.65
N LYS A 396 6.92 -13.67 9.76
CA LYS A 396 7.77 -14.88 9.80
C LYS A 396 7.15 -15.99 8.95
N GLU A 397 5.86 -16.24 9.08
CA GLU A 397 5.11 -17.20 8.27
C GLU A 397 5.19 -16.84 6.77
N TYR A 398 4.97 -15.58 6.42
CA TYR A 398 5.12 -15.07 5.06
C TYR A 398 6.54 -15.27 4.49
N LYS A 399 7.58 -15.08 5.29
CA LYS A 399 8.95 -15.34 4.85
C LYS A 399 9.15 -16.82 4.49
N ASN A 400 8.64 -17.72 5.33
CA ASN A 400 8.73 -19.15 5.09
C ASN A 400 7.91 -19.54 3.85
N TRP A 401 6.68 -19.08 3.74
CA TRP A 401 5.80 -19.30 2.59
C TRP A 401 6.45 -18.83 1.28
N LYS A 402 7.15 -17.70 1.28
CA LYS A 402 7.83 -17.17 0.10
C LYS A 402 8.97 -18.04 -0.41
N VAL A 403 9.68 -18.72 0.48
CA VAL A 403 10.80 -19.63 0.14
C VAL A 403 10.36 -21.06 -0.09
N THR A 404 9.12 -21.42 0.21
CA THR A 404 8.57 -22.73 -0.13
C THR A 404 8.58 -22.87 -1.65
N PRO A 405 9.10 -23.98 -2.20
CA PRO A 405 9.09 -24.22 -3.63
C PRO A 405 7.67 -24.06 -4.17
N ASN A 406 7.54 -23.19 -5.17
CA ASN A 406 6.28 -23.03 -5.87
C ASN A 406 6.45 -23.65 -7.23
N TYR A 407 5.45 -24.38 -7.63
CA TYR A 407 5.30 -24.69 -9.02
C TYR A 407 5.07 -23.40 -9.80
N THR A 408 5.92 -23.12 -10.78
CA THR A 408 5.65 -22.06 -11.75
C THR A 408 4.54 -22.52 -12.68
N GLY A 409 3.93 -21.60 -13.43
CA GLY A 409 2.98 -21.97 -14.46
C GLY A 409 3.58 -22.96 -15.47
N LYS A 410 4.88 -22.85 -15.78
CA LYS A 410 5.59 -23.79 -16.63
C LYS A 410 5.70 -25.21 -16.02
N ASP A 411 5.90 -25.30 -14.72
CA ASP A 411 5.97 -26.59 -14.03
C ASP A 411 4.61 -27.28 -14.04
N ILE A 412 3.52 -26.51 -13.84
CA ILE A 412 2.16 -27.02 -13.94
C ILE A 412 1.86 -27.47 -15.38
N SER A 413 2.19 -26.64 -16.38
CA SER A 413 2.03 -27.02 -17.80
C SER A 413 2.78 -28.31 -18.12
N LYS A 414 4.01 -28.48 -17.60
CA LYS A 414 4.79 -29.69 -17.77
C LYS A 414 4.17 -30.90 -17.08
N ALA A 415 3.62 -30.75 -15.88
CA ALA A 415 2.87 -31.81 -15.21
C ALA A 415 1.60 -32.21 -15.97
N MET A 416 1.08 -31.34 -16.81
CA MET A 416 -0.11 -31.54 -17.65
C MET A 416 0.22 -32.12 -19.05
N GLU A 417 1.49 -32.24 -19.45
CA GLU A 417 1.87 -32.66 -20.82
C GLU A 417 1.32 -34.02 -21.20
N ASN A 418 1.28 -34.98 -20.28
CA ASN A 418 0.87 -36.38 -20.53
C ASN A 418 -0.60 -36.63 -20.12
N ILE A 419 -1.38 -35.57 -19.94
CA ILE A 419 -2.79 -35.68 -19.56
C ILE A 419 -3.65 -35.36 -20.78
N GLU A 420 -4.48 -36.30 -21.21
CA GLU A 420 -5.49 -36.03 -22.22
C GLU A 420 -6.54 -35.08 -21.68
N ILE A 421 -6.63 -33.90 -22.29
CA ILE A 421 -7.54 -32.85 -21.90
C ILE A 421 -8.55 -32.64 -23.00
N SER A 422 -9.83 -32.72 -22.67
CA SER A 422 -10.89 -32.54 -23.66
C SER A 422 -10.96 -31.11 -24.20
N PRO A 423 -11.42 -30.92 -25.44
CA PRO A 423 -11.61 -29.57 -26.01
C PRO A 423 -12.54 -28.66 -25.14
N GLU A 424 -13.53 -29.25 -24.47
CA GLU A 424 -14.42 -28.51 -23.54
C GLU A 424 -13.66 -28.03 -22.30
N GLN A 425 -12.82 -28.87 -21.70
CA GLN A 425 -11.98 -28.48 -20.56
C GLN A 425 -11.02 -27.36 -20.96
N ILE A 426 -10.40 -27.43 -22.13
CA ILE A 426 -9.53 -26.36 -22.65
C ILE A 426 -10.32 -25.07 -22.87
N LYS A 427 -11.52 -25.15 -23.42
CA LYS A 427 -12.41 -23.98 -23.61
C LYS A 427 -12.75 -23.33 -22.28
N ASP A 428 -13.10 -24.12 -21.26
CA ASP A 428 -13.38 -23.65 -19.90
C ASP A 428 -12.15 -23.02 -19.25
N GLY A 429 -10.97 -23.64 -19.37
CA GLY A 429 -9.71 -23.12 -18.88
C GLY A 429 -9.36 -21.76 -19.50
N LYS A 430 -9.48 -21.64 -20.84
CA LYS A 430 -9.29 -20.38 -21.57
C LYS A 430 -10.23 -19.28 -21.08
N ARG A 431 -11.50 -19.61 -20.81
CA ARG A 431 -12.49 -18.66 -20.28
C ARG A 431 -12.08 -18.18 -18.90
N LEU A 432 -11.72 -19.09 -18.00
CA LEU A 432 -11.30 -18.75 -16.63
C LEU A 432 -10.04 -17.90 -16.62
N GLN A 433 -9.04 -18.25 -17.44
CA GLN A 433 -7.83 -17.47 -17.65
C GLN A 433 -8.15 -16.04 -18.12
N LYS A 434 -8.94 -15.92 -19.21
CA LYS A 434 -9.37 -14.64 -19.77
C LYS A 434 -10.08 -13.76 -18.74
N ASN A 435 -11.01 -14.37 -17.98
CA ASN A 435 -11.78 -13.66 -16.95
C ASN A 435 -10.90 -13.19 -15.79
N LEU A 436 -9.94 -14.02 -15.34
CA LEU A 436 -8.96 -13.61 -14.35
C LEU A 436 -8.13 -12.41 -14.84
N PHE A 437 -7.61 -12.48 -16.06
CA PHE A 437 -6.74 -11.42 -16.60
C PHE A 437 -7.52 -10.11 -16.83
N LYS A 438 -8.75 -10.18 -17.33
CA LYS A 438 -9.64 -9.02 -17.45
C LYS A 438 -9.91 -8.39 -16.09
N THR A 439 -10.19 -9.20 -15.08
CA THR A 439 -10.44 -8.75 -13.71
C THR A 439 -9.21 -8.06 -13.12
N LEU A 440 -8.05 -8.68 -13.23
CA LEU A 440 -6.78 -8.12 -12.76
C LEU A 440 -6.46 -6.79 -13.45
N TYR A 441 -6.71 -6.71 -14.76
CA TYR A 441 -6.54 -5.48 -15.52
C TYR A 441 -7.49 -4.37 -15.04
N LYS A 442 -8.77 -4.68 -14.84
CA LYS A 442 -9.78 -3.71 -14.38
C LYS A 442 -9.45 -3.19 -12.97
N VAL A 443 -9.11 -4.09 -12.05
CA VAL A 443 -8.69 -3.74 -10.68
C VAL A 443 -7.46 -2.82 -10.71
N ASP A 444 -6.47 -3.15 -11.53
CA ASP A 444 -5.23 -2.38 -11.63
C ASP A 444 -5.47 -0.98 -12.22
N LYS A 445 -6.26 -0.90 -13.29
CA LYS A 445 -6.61 0.36 -13.94
C LYS A 445 -7.34 1.32 -12.99
N ASN A 446 -8.32 0.83 -12.26
CA ASN A 446 -9.14 1.66 -11.38
C ASN A 446 -8.42 2.03 -10.08
N SER A 447 -7.61 1.10 -9.50
CA SER A 447 -6.88 1.39 -8.28
C SER A 447 -5.92 2.58 -8.44
N GLN A 448 -5.39 2.77 -9.64
CA GLN A 448 -4.46 3.87 -9.93
C GLN A 448 -5.16 5.20 -10.15
N LYS A 449 -6.39 5.19 -10.67
CA LYS A 449 -7.12 6.41 -10.96
C LYS A 449 -7.44 7.20 -9.69
N TYR A 450 -7.87 6.51 -8.64
CA TYR A 450 -8.33 7.16 -7.41
C TYR A 450 -7.25 7.22 -6.33
N SER A 451 -6.43 6.16 -6.18
CA SER A 451 -5.41 6.14 -5.13
C SER A 451 -4.31 7.16 -5.38
N SER A 452 -3.80 7.28 -6.61
CA SER A 452 -2.71 8.20 -6.92
C SER A 452 -3.10 9.67 -6.72
N GLU A 453 -4.32 10.07 -7.09
CA GLU A 453 -4.77 11.45 -6.91
C GLU A 453 -4.95 11.81 -5.44
N ILE A 454 -5.54 10.91 -4.64
CA ILE A 454 -5.77 11.13 -3.21
C ILE A 454 -4.46 11.05 -2.41
N ASP A 455 -3.56 10.13 -2.76
CA ASP A 455 -2.25 10.00 -2.14
C ASP A 455 -1.42 11.27 -2.37
N VAL A 456 -1.35 11.70 -3.61
CA VAL A 456 -0.67 12.93 -4.03
C VAL A 456 -1.20 14.14 -3.27
N LEU A 457 -2.52 14.28 -3.20
CA LEU A 457 -3.17 15.37 -2.50
C LEU A 457 -2.92 15.33 -0.98
N SER A 458 -3.07 14.16 -0.39
CA SER A 458 -2.88 13.95 1.04
C SER A 458 -1.44 14.25 1.46
N GLU A 459 -0.46 13.79 0.69
CA GLU A 459 0.96 14.04 0.96
C GLU A 459 1.34 15.51 0.77
N SER A 460 0.80 16.17 -0.26
CA SER A 460 1.01 17.60 -0.50
C SER A 460 0.54 18.48 0.67
N ILE A 461 -0.38 18.01 1.48
CA ILE A 461 -0.89 18.73 2.65
C ILE A 461 -0.20 18.26 3.93
N LYS A 462 -0.03 16.95 4.11
CA LYS A 462 0.59 16.32 5.28
C LYS A 462 2.02 16.85 5.50
N TYR A 463 2.86 16.82 4.45
CA TYR A 463 4.26 17.22 4.55
C TYR A 463 4.44 18.68 4.96
N PRO A 464 3.80 19.69 4.33
CA PRO A 464 3.91 21.07 4.77
C PRO A 464 3.47 21.27 6.20
N ILE A 465 2.34 20.72 6.62
CA ILE A 465 1.84 20.86 8.00
C ILE A 465 2.82 20.25 9.00
N THR A 466 3.30 19.04 8.74
CA THR A 466 4.28 18.35 9.60
C THR A 466 5.59 19.12 9.70
N LEU A 467 6.06 19.68 8.57
CA LEU A 467 7.24 20.52 8.54
C LEU A 467 7.07 21.85 9.27
N ILE A 468 5.93 22.51 9.10
CA ILE A 468 5.62 23.73 9.83
C ILE A 468 5.69 23.47 11.33
N LEU A 469 4.97 22.46 11.81
CA LEU A 469 4.96 22.09 13.22
C LEU A 469 6.36 21.70 13.71
N GLY A 470 7.09 20.88 12.95
CA GLY A 470 8.46 20.48 13.26
C GLY A 470 9.44 21.64 13.29
N THR A 471 9.35 22.58 12.33
CA THR A 471 10.23 23.75 12.25
C THR A 471 9.97 24.70 13.42
N ILE A 472 8.71 25.02 13.73
CA ILE A 472 8.37 25.88 14.87
C ILE A 472 8.85 25.25 16.17
N GLY A 473 8.57 23.94 16.37
CA GLY A 473 9.02 23.20 17.54
C GLY A 473 10.54 23.19 17.67
N SER A 474 11.26 23.02 16.56
CA SER A 474 12.73 23.03 16.53
C SER A 474 13.31 24.39 16.86
N VAL A 475 12.81 25.48 16.25
CA VAL A 475 13.31 26.85 16.51
C VAL A 475 13.11 27.25 17.95
N TRP A 476 11.93 26.98 18.52
CA TRP A 476 11.66 27.27 19.93
C TRP A 476 12.47 26.37 20.86
N GLY A 477 12.59 25.10 20.50
CA GLY A 477 13.40 24.12 21.22
C GLY A 477 14.88 24.54 21.27
N LEU A 478 15.47 24.93 20.12
CA LEU A 478 16.85 25.38 20.03
C LEU A 478 17.17 26.58 20.94
N LYS A 479 16.22 27.52 21.09
CA LYS A 479 16.38 28.63 22.03
C LYS A 479 16.56 28.15 23.46
N HIS A 480 15.75 27.19 23.91
CA HIS A 480 15.85 26.63 25.25
C HIS A 480 17.06 25.72 25.42
N LEU A 481 17.48 25.04 24.35
CA LEU A 481 18.72 24.27 24.31
C LEU A 481 19.95 25.17 24.47
N ALA A 482 19.99 26.32 23.78
CA ALA A 482 21.05 27.32 23.92
C ALA A 482 21.09 27.90 25.35
N ASN A 483 19.94 28.23 25.92
CA ASN A 483 19.85 28.71 27.30
C ASN A 483 20.29 27.62 28.31
N LEU A 484 19.99 26.35 28.03
CA LEU A 484 20.43 25.23 28.85
C LEU A 484 21.95 25.11 28.88
N ARG A 485 22.61 25.35 27.74
CA ARG A 485 24.06 25.33 27.63
C ARG A 485 24.71 26.39 28.52
N ASN A 486 24.09 27.55 28.66
CA ASN A 486 24.58 28.67 29.46
C ASN A 486 24.12 28.64 30.92
N ALA A 487 23.19 27.76 31.29
CA ALA A 487 22.66 27.66 32.65
C ALA A 487 23.67 27.01 33.61
N ASN A 488 23.97 27.65 34.74
CA ASN A 488 24.91 27.18 35.74
C ASN A 488 24.21 26.56 36.96
N ALA A 489 23.07 27.04 37.32
CA ALA A 489 22.29 26.54 38.47
C ALA A 489 21.40 25.33 38.09
N SER A 490 21.31 24.33 38.96
CA SER A 490 20.47 23.15 38.75
C SER A 490 19.00 23.47 38.50
N LYS A 491 18.48 24.52 39.17
CA LYS A 491 17.11 25.01 38.98
C LYS A 491 16.85 25.56 37.58
N GLU A 492 17.80 26.29 37.00
CA GLU A 492 17.72 26.82 35.64
C GLU A 492 17.82 25.70 34.60
N ILE A 493 18.70 24.71 34.83
CA ILE A 493 18.83 23.51 34.00
C ILE A 493 17.51 22.77 33.95
N LEU A 494 16.87 22.53 35.11
CA LEU A 494 15.57 21.87 35.17
C LEU A 494 14.50 22.66 34.42
N LYS A 495 14.43 23.98 34.64
CA LYS A 495 13.47 24.89 33.99
C LYS A 495 13.59 24.85 32.46
N HIS A 496 14.81 24.98 31.92
CA HIS A 496 15.03 24.98 30.47
C HIS A 496 14.82 23.60 29.85
N SER A 497 15.18 22.50 30.56
CA SER A 497 14.89 21.14 30.13
C SER A 497 13.38 20.88 30.05
N ALA A 498 12.62 21.26 31.08
CA ALA A 498 11.17 21.09 31.12
C ALA A 498 10.48 21.87 29.99
N LYS A 499 10.93 23.13 29.74
CA LYS A 499 10.43 23.94 28.63
C LYS A 499 10.74 23.32 27.28
N TYR A 500 11.95 22.80 27.08
CA TYR A 500 12.33 22.11 25.85
C TYR A 500 11.47 20.88 25.58
N ILE A 501 11.29 20.01 26.58
CA ILE A 501 10.43 18.83 26.50
C ILE A 501 8.98 19.23 26.24
N GLY A 502 8.48 20.25 26.95
CA GLY A 502 7.12 20.75 26.75
C GLY A 502 6.88 21.26 25.33
N ILE A 503 7.83 22.01 24.76
CA ILE A 503 7.75 22.49 23.38
C ILE A 503 7.74 21.34 22.39
N ILE A 504 8.67 20.39 22.52
CA ILE A 504 8.72 19.22 21.64
C ILE A 504 7.40 18.46 21.69
N SER A 505 6.89 18.21 22.89
CA SER A 505 5.60 17.51 23.06
C SER A 505 4.44 18.27 22.44
N LEU A 506 4.41 19.60 22.59
CA LEU A 506 3.37 20.48 22.03
C LEU A 506 3.28 20.38 20.49
N PHE A 507 4.39 20.19 19.81
CA PHE A 507 4.40 20.07 18.35
C PHE A 507 4.37 18.62 17.84
N THR A 508 4.90 17.67 18.62
CA THR A 508 4.85 16.25 18.27
C THR A 508 3.42 15.69 18.33
N ILE A 509 2.66 16.00 19.37
CA ILE A 509 1.31 15.48 19.56
C ILE A 509 0.37 15.87 18.39
N PRO A 510 0.24 17.15 17.99
CA PRO A 510 -0.56 17.51 16.81
C PRO A 510 -0.10 16.81 15.52
N THR A 511 1.22 16.65 15.34
CA THR A 511 1.77 15.95 14.17
C THR A 511 1.33 14.50 14.11
N LEU A 512 1.26 13.80 15.26
CA LEU A 512 0.73 12.42 15.34
C LEU A 512 -0.74 12.35 14.92
N PHE A 513 -1.55 13.35 15.28
CA PHE A 513 -2.95 13.44 14.84
C PHE A 513 -3.05 13.69 13.33
N VAL A 514 -2.27 14.61 12.80
CA VAL A 514 -2.20 14.92 11.36
C VAL A 514 -1.82 13.67 10.56
N ASN A 515 -0.76 12.97 10.96
CA ASN A 515 -0.33 11.74 10.31
C ASN A 515 -1.43 10.67 10.32
N SER A 516 -2.05 10.45 11.49
CA SER A 516 -3.12 9.46 11.63
C SER A 516 -4.35 9.81 10.79
N TYR A 517 -4.67 11.09 10.64
CA TYR A 517 -5.77 11.56 9.81
C TYR A 517 -5.49 11.33 8.32
N PHE A 518 -4.32 11.75 7.84
CA PHE A 518 -3.98 11.61 6.42
C PHE A 518 -3.76 10.16 6.00
N ALA A 519 -3.12 9.32 6.81
CA ALA A 519 -3.03 7.88 6.55
C ALA A 519 -4.41 7.24 6.36
N LYS A 520 -5.38 7.65 7.19
CA LYS A 520 -6.77 7.17 7.05
C LYS A 520 -7.44 7.65 5.77
N THR A 521 -7.20 8.93 5.37
CA THR A 521 -7.77 9.51 4.15
C THR A 521 -7.21 8.84 2.90
N GLN A 522 -5.91 8.61 2.84
CA GLN A 522 -5.25 7.88 1.75
C GLN A 522 -5.84 6.48 1.56
N LYS A 523 -6.00 5.74 2.65
CA LYS A 523 -6.58 4.39 2.56
C LYS A 523 -8.08 4.39 2.26
N MET A 524 -8.78 5.48 2.56
CA MET A 524 -10.17 5.63 2.12
C MET A 524 -10.25 5.76 0.60
N GLY A 525 -9.33 6.49 -0.04
CA GLY A 525 -9.25 6.58 -1.50
C GLY A 525 -9.06 5.22 -2.16
N ALA A 526 -8.13 4.40 -1.65
CA ALA A 526 -7.94 3.04 -2.13
C ALA A 526 -9.20 2.17 -1.95
N ARG A 527 -9.89 2.30 -0.82
CA ARG A 527 -11.13 1.56 -0.54
C ARG A 527 -12.28 1.95 -1.46
N ILE A 528 -12.43 3.24 -1.76
CA ILE A 528 -13.43 3.72 -2.71
C ILE A 528 -13.15 3.17 -4.10
N SER A 529 -11.90 3.22 -4.51
CA SER A 529 -11.44 2.66 -5.80
C SER A 529 -11.76 1.17 -5.92
N ASP A 530 -11.50 0.40 -4.86
CA ASP A 530 -11.85 -1.03 -4.83
C ASP A 530 -13.36 -1.25 -4.87
N MET A 531 -14.13 -0.48 -4.10
CA MET A 531 -15.59 -0.57 -4.08
C MET A 531 -16.17 -0.28 -5.47
N GLU A 532 -15.74 0.80 -6.14
CA GLU A 532 -16.22 1.13 -7.48
C GLU A 532 -15.83 0.06 -8.50
N THR A 533 -14.58 -0.44 -8.42
CA THR A 533 -14.14 -1.53 -9.28
C THR A 533 -15.01 -2.79 -9.08
N MET A 534 -15.32 -3.13 -7.82
CA MET A 534 -16.14 -4.29 -7.53
C MET A 534 -17.59 -4.08 -7.97
N LYS A 535 -18.13 -2.87 -7.88
CA LYS A 535 -19.46 -2.52 -8.44
C LYS A 535 -19.47 -2.69 -9.98
N ASP A 536 -18.44 -2.24 -10.68
CA ASP A 536 -18.28 -2.44 -12.12
C ASP A 536 -18.23 -3.94 -12.48
N LEU A 537 -17.64 -4.77 -11.62
CA LEU A 537 -17.56 -6.22 -11.80
C LEU A 537 -18.83 -6.98 -11.33
N GLU A 538 -19.85 -6.30 -10.84
CA GLU A 538 -21.12 -6.92 -10.48
C GLU A 538 -21.97 -7.31 -11.70
N ASP A 539 -21.72 -6.73 -12.88
CA ASP A 539 -22.35 -7.18 -14.11
C ASP A 539 -21.71 -8.51 -14.59
N TYR A 540 -22.46 -9.61 -14.49
CA TYR A 540 -21.98 -10.92 -14.94
C TYR A 540 -21.64 -10.96 -16.42
N ARG A 541 -22.17 -10.04 -17.24
CA ARG A 541 -21.87 -9.95 -18.68
C ARG A 541 -20.40 -9.65 -18.95
N PHE A 542 -19.72 -8.99 -18.01
CA PHE A 542 -18.26 -8.81 -18.07
C PHE A 542 -17.52 -10.15 -18.17
N PHE A 543 -18.05 -11.20 -17.56
CA PHE A 543 -17.44 -12.55 -17.49
C PHE A 543 -18.00 -13.50 -18.54
N ALA A 544 -18.93 -13.06 -19.36
CA ALA A 544 -19.51 -13.88 -20.42
C ALA A 544 -18.51 -14.11 -21.55
N ASP A 545 -18.59 -15.29 -22.16
CA ASP A 545 -17.89 -15.60 -23.39
C ASP A 545 -18.79 -15.29 -24.60
N TYR A 546 -18.38 -14.30 -25.36
CA TYR A 546 -19.10 -13.84 -26.56
C TYR A 546 -18.50 -14.42 -27.84
N SER A 547 -17.79 -15.53 -27.75
CA SER A 547 -17.17 -16.20 -28.91
C SER A 547 -18.20 -16.80 -29.88
#